data_cc79b7bd45500841cf9cbef3ff4d95b9
#
_entry.id   cc79b7bd45500841cf9cbef3ff4d95b9
#
_cell.length_a   1.000
_cell.length_b   1.000
_cell.length_c   1.000
_cell.angle_alpha   90.00
_cell.angle_beta   90.00
_cell.angle_gamma   90.00
#
_symmetry.space_group_name_H-M   'P 1'
#
loop_
_entity.id
_entity.type
_entity.pdbx_description
1 polymer ?
#
loop_
_entity_poly.entity_id
_entity_poly.type
_entity_poly.pdbx_seq_one_letter_code
_entity_poly.pdbx_strand_id
1 'polypeptide(L)'
;MAEGWADRLGAAIPAPMSLEEPYEVIGIERRTATIAELWLRPRGDALEYLPGEYVLLEDRERTVPPRSFSIANAPRPDGLISLLVTGVPDGETSTWVHERLRVGEDVSVSGPYGTFVDDPTSKAAALFLAAGSGLAPIRALLEAALASRIRRELTLIFSARTEDDVFDRERFEQWQAQQKRFRFIRTVTRGAGPPPRGRIPAVLPQLYADLSDHDVFVAGAPGFVLACAAAADALGARRERVYTEVFFAEPLPWSGAPPTAAEKG
;
A
#
# COMPACT_ATOMS: atom_id res chain seq x y z
N MET A 1 21.48 7.88 6.30
CA MET A 1 21.42 6.41 6.32
C MET A 1 20.23 5.95 5.47
N ALA A 2 20.33 6.10 4.15
CA ALA A 2 19.35 5.59 3.17
C ALA A 2 20.02 4.65 2.15
N GLU A 3 21.15 4.09 2.51
CA GLU A 3 22.01 3.32 1.57
C GLU A 3 21.79 1.80 1.65
N GLY A 4 21.09 1.29 2.65
CA GLY A 4 21.01 -0.16 2.90
C GLY A 4 19.96 -0.95 2.12
N TRP A 5 18.95 -0.31 1.50
CA TRP A 5 17.86 -1.05 0.83
C TRP A 5 18.16 -1.30 -0.67
N ALA A 6 18.92 -0.42 -1.31
CA ALA A 6 19.29 -0.59 -2.73
C ALA A 6 20.23 -1.79 -2.95
N ASP A 7 21.02 -2.16 -1.95
CA ASP A 7 21.96 -3.30 -2.04
C ASP A 7 21.25 -4.68 -1.96
N ARG A 8 20.00 -4.74 -1.49
CA ARG A 8 19.25 -5.99 -1.36
C ARG A 8 18.58 -6.47 -2.65
N LEU A 9 18.38 -5.60 -3.62
CA LEU A 9 17.78 -5.98 -4.92
C LEU A 9 18.70 -6.84 -5.79
N GLY A 10 19.99 -6.94 -5.47
CA GLY A 10 20.96 -7.78 -6.18
C GLY A 10 21.34 -9.09 -5.48
N ALA A 11 20.91 -9.31 -4.25
CA ALA A 11 21.11 -10.56 -3.53
C ALA A 11 19.89 -11.46 -3.70
N ALA A 12 20.09 -12.76 -4.03
CA ALA A 12 19.03 -13.75 -3.95
C ALA A 12 18.39 -13.64 -2.56
N ILE A 13 17.12 -13.20 -2.52
CA ILE A 13 16.37 -13.02 -1.28
C ILE A 13 16.33 -14.39 -0.59
N PRO A 14 17.00 -14.60 0.56
CA PRO A 14 16.75 -15.81 1.32
C PRO A 14 15.27 -15.82 1.67
N ALA A 15 14.61 -16.97 1.55
CA ALA A 15 13.22 -17.11 1.97
C ALA A 15 13.11 -16.50 3.37
N PRO A 16 12.27 -15.49 3.60
CA PRO A 16 12.22 -14.84 4.89
C PRO A 16 11.83 -15.90 5.93
N MET A 17 12.69 -16.10 6.93
CA MET A 17 12.21 -16.61 8.20
C MET A 17 11.24 -15.55 8.69
N SER A 18 9.94 -15.81 8.60
CA SER A 18 8.91 -14.91 9.09
C SER A 18 9.11 -14.77 10.60
N LEU A 19 9.81 -13.72 10.99
CA LEU A 19 9.92 -13.36 12.39
C LEU A 19 8.55 -12.80 12.78
N GLU A 20 7.88 -13.47 13.69
CA GLU A 20 6.72 -12.95 14.37
C GLU A 20 7.22 -12.03 15.48
N GLU A 21 7.05 -10.71 15.28
CA GLU A 21 7.53 -9.70 16.20
C GLU A 21 6.37 -9.01 16.91
N PRO A 22 6.49 -8.74 18.22
CA PRO A 22 5.50 -7.97 18.94
C PRO A 22 5.64 -6.48 18.62
N TYR A 23 4.50 -5.86 18.30
CA TYR A 23 4.37 -4.43 18.08
C TYR A 23 3.34 -3.83 19.01
N GLU A 24 3.64 -2.64 19.55
CA GLU A 24 2.69 -1.84 20.32
C GLU A 24 1.84 -0.99 19.39
N VAL A 25 0.55 -0.96 19.62
CA VAL A 25 -0.35 0.00 18.99
C VAL A 25 -0.16 1.37 19.64
N ILE A 26 0.39 2.33 18.90
CA ILE A 26 0.62 3.70 19.40
C ILE A 26 -0.38 4.72 18.89
N GLY A 27 -1.21 4.35 17.90
CA GLY A 27 -2.25 5.21 17.35
C GLY A 27 -3.25 4.43 16.52
N ILE A 28 -4.50 4.83 16.59
CA ILE A 28 -5.60 4.35 15.73
C ILE A 28 -6.38 5.59 15.29
N GLU A 29 -6.29 5.93 14.01
CA GLU A 29 -6.93 7.11 13.45
C GLU A 29 -7.97 6.72 12.41
N ARG A 30 -9.20 7.21 12.54
CA ARG A 30 -10.22 7.03 11.52
C ARG A 30 -9.97 7.98 10.35
N ARG A 31 -9.59 7.43 9.20
CA ARG A 31 -9.28 8.20 7.99
C ARG A 31 -10.51 8.47 7.14
N THR A 32 -11.45 7.50 7.09
CA THR A 32 -12.77 7.62 6.45
C THR A 32 -13.81 6.88 7.29
N ALA A 33 -15.06 6.83 6.84
CA ALA A 33 -16.09 6.03 7.51
C ALA A 33 -15.73 4.53 7.59
N THR A 34 -14.89 4.05 6.67
CA THR A 34 -14.56 2.61 6.54
C THR A 34 -13.08 2.27 6.64
N ILE A 35 -12.19 3.26 6.73
CA ILE A 35 -10.74 3.03 6.80
C ILE A 35 -10.19 3.62 8.09
N ALA A 36 -9.47 2.81 8.85
CA ALA A 36 -8.65 3.22 9.98
C ALA A 36 -7.15 3.11 9.62
N GLU A 37 -6.36 4.05 10.10
CA GLU A 37 -4.91 3.97 10.09
C GLU A 37 -4.40 3.54 11.45
N LEU A 38 -3.67 2.44 11.46
CA LEU A 38 -3.06 1.85 12.64
C LEU A 38 -1.56 2.17 12.64
N TRP A 39 -1.06 2.75 13.73
CA TRP A 39 0.37 3.02 13.93
C TRP A 39 0.95 2.06 14.94
N LEU A 40 2.05 1.40 14.55
CA LEU A 40 2.67 0.32 15.30
C LEU A 40 4.14 0.63 15.57
N ARG A 41 4.56 0.39 16.81
CA ARG A 41 5.94 0.53 17.28
C ARG A 41 6.50 -0.85 17.62
N PRO A 42 7.70 -1.22 17.13
CA PRO A 42 8.31 -2.49 17.50
C PRO A 42 8.63 -2.53 18.99
N ARG A 43 8.41 -3.68 19.64
CA ARG A 43 8.84 -3.95 21.02
C ARG A 43 10.27 -4.48 21.10
N GLY A 44 10.78 -4.98 20.01
CA GLY A 44 12.14 -5.50 19.83
C GLY A 44 12.79 -4.87 18.61
N ASP A 45 13.40 -5.69 17.77
CA ASP A 45 14.03 -5.25 16.53
C ASP A 45 12.97 -4.75 15.54
N ALA A 46 13.28 -3.66 14.84
CA ALA A 46 12.40 -3.12 13.82
C ALA A 46 12.40 -4.03 12.59
N LEU A 47 11.20 -4.22 12.02
CA LEU A 47 11.06 -4.92 10.74
C LEU A 47 11.83 -4.19 9.64
N GLU A 48 12.69 -4.92 8.94
CA GLU A 48 13.35 -4.44 7.74
C GLU A 48 12.51 -4.80 6.52
N TYR A 49 12.02 -3.81 5.78
CA TYR A 49 11.15 -4.03 4.61
C TYR A 49 11.45 -3.07 3.46
N LEU A 50 10.99 -3.44 2.27
CA LEU A 50 10.97 -2.57 1.11
C LEU A 50 9.61 -1.87 1.00
N PRO A 51 9.56 -0.59 0.56
CA PRO A 51 8.30 0.11 0.28
C PRO A 51 7.44 -0.70 -0.69
N GLY A 52 6.16 -0.90 -0.32
CA GLY A 52 5.22 -1.70 -1.09
C GLY A 52 5.03 -3.14 -0.59
N GLU A 53 5.88 -3.63 0.31
CA GLU A 53 5.68 -4.92 0.98
C GLU A 53 4.56 -4.85 2.03
N TYR A 54 4.03 -6.02 2.41
CA TYR A 54 2.98 -6.18 3.39
C TYR A 54 3.39 -7.06 4.56
N VAL A 55 2.61 -7.00 5.62
CA VAL A 55 2.73 -7.84 6.81
C VAL A 55 1.44 -8.61 7.07
N LEU A 56 1.52 -9.69 7.82
CA LEU A 56 0.37 -10.31 8.48
C LEU A 56 0.22 -9.69 9.86
N LEU A 57 -0.98 -9.26 10.18
CA LEU A 57 -1.38 -8.73 11.47
C LEU A 57 -2.35 -9.69 12.14
N GLU A 58 -2.12 -10.00 13.40
CA GLU A 58 -3.05 -10.75 14.26
C GLU A 58 -2.96 -10.26 15.71
N ASP A 59 -3.94 -10.60 16.54
CA ASP A 59 -3.85 -10.38 17.97
C ASP A 59 -2.91 -11.41 18.62
N ARG A 60 -2.29 -11.04 19.72
CA ARG A 60 -1.32 -11.93 20.40
C ARG A 60 -1.93 -13.21 20.93
N GLU A 61 -3.22 -13.19 21.24
CA GLU A 61 -3.96 -14.35 21.74
C GLU A 61 -4.50 -15.23 20.60
N ARG A 62 -4.31 -14.80 19.34
CA ARG A 62 -4.78 -15.48 18.12
C ARG A 62 -6.28 -15.72 18.12
N THR A 63 -7.04 -14.77 18.66
CA THR A 63 -8.51 -14.84 18.71
C THR A 63 -9.14 -14.40 17.39
N VAL A 64 -8.36 -13.72 16.52
CA VAL A 64 -8.76 -13.36 15.15
C VAL A 64 -7.77 -13.95 14.15
N PRO A 65 -8.23 -14.31 12.93
CA PRO A 65 -7.34 -14.85 11.91
C PRO A 65 -6.33 -13.80 11.42
N PRO A 66 -5.07 -14.19 11.12
CA PRO A 66 -4.10 -13.28 10.53
C PRO A 66 -4.59 -12.75 9.19
N ARG A 67 -4.31 -11.46 8.92
CA ARG A 67 -4.66 -10.80 7.66
C ARG A 67 -3.49 -9.97 7.15
N SER A 68 -3.34 -9.96 5.82
CA SER A 68 -2.32 -9.18 5.14
C SER A 68 -2.73 -7.71 5.05
N PHE A 69 -1.78 -6.84 5.42
CA PHE A 69 -1.90 -5.39 5.27
C PHE A 69 -0.61 -4.82 4.72
N SER A 70 -0.69 -4.10 3.60
CA SER A 70 0.47 -3.42 3.04
C SER A 70 0.93 -2.30 3.97
N ILE A 71 2.25 -2.20 4.17
CA ILE A 71 2.84 -1.14 4.98
C ILE A 71 2.65 0.18 4.26
N ALA A 72 2.11 1.16 4.96
CA ALA A 72 1.65 2.42 4.37
C ALA A 72 2.66 3.58 4.50
N ASN A 73 3.88 3.33 4.94
CA ASN A 73 4.98 4.30 4.99
C ASN A 73 6.29 3.68 4.49
N ALA A 74 7.22 4.52 4.04
CA ALA A 74 8.60 4.06 3.78
C ALA A 74 9.30 3.70 5.10
N PRO A 75 10.36 2.86 5.06
CA PRO A 75 11.16 2.53 6.24
C PRO A 75 11.64 3.77 7.00
N ARG A 76 11.48 3.75 8.31
CA ARG A 76 11.79 4.86 9.21
C ARG A 76 12.90 4.48 10.21
N PRO A 77 13.74 5.45 10.62
CA PRO A 77 14.78 5.18 11.63
C PRO A 77 14.23 4.75 12.99
N ASP A 78 12.98 5.14 13.33
CA ASP A 78 12.29 4.77 14.57
C ASP A 78 11.57 3.41 14.49
N GLY A 79 11.63 2.74 13.34
CA GLY A 79 11.02 1.44 13.12
C GLY A 79 9.48 1.43 13.08
N LEU A 80 8.85 2.60 13.14
CA LEU A 80 7.39 2.68 13.09
C LEU A 80 6.86 2.24 11.73
N ILE A 81 5.80 1.44 11.76
CA ILE A 81 5.01 1.10 10.58
C ILE A 81 3.57 1.57 10.73
N SER A 82 2.93 1.91 9.63
CA SER A 82 1.49 2.18 9.62
C SER A 82 0.77 1.28 8.63
N LEU A 83 -0.47 0.90 8.97
CA LEU A 83 -1.32 0.03 8.18
C LEU A 83 -2.66 0.72 7.93
N LEU A 84 -3.19 0.63 6.70
CA LEU A 84 -4.54 1.10 6.38
C LEU A 84 -5.50 -0.09 6.38
N VAL A 85 -6.39 -0.13 7.37
CA VAL A 85 -7.32 -1.23 7.57
C VAL A 85 -8.72 -0.82 7.13
N THR A 86 -9.22 -1.45 6.07
CA THR A 86 -10.62 -1.28 5.65
C THR A 86 -11.52 -2.18 6.50
N GLY A 87 -12.57 -1.60 7.11
CA GLY A 87 -13.64 -2.35 7.76
C GLY A 87 -14.42 -3.17 6.72
N VAL A 88 -14.43 -4.47 6.88
CA VAL A 88 -15.15 -5.41 6.01
C VAL A 88 -16.34 -5.97 6.79
N PRO A 89 -17.57 -5.93 6.26
CA PRO A 89 -18.69 -6.60 6.90
C PRO A 89 -18.36 -8.08 7.19
N ASP A 90 -18.63 -8.52 8.42
CA ASP A 90 -18.35 -9.88 8.90
C ASP A 90 -16.84 -10.27 8.91
N GLY A 91 -15.95 -9.33 8.67
CA GLY A 91 -14.51 -9.54 8.73
C GLY A 91 -13.99 -9.48 10.17
N GLU A 92 -13.63 -10.61 10.77
CA GLU A 92 -13.23 -10.73 12.17
C GLU A 92 -12.05 -9.80 12.53
N THR A 93 -10.96 -9.84 11.75
CA THR A 93 -9.76 -9.03 12.00
C THR A 93 -10.03 -7.54 11.80
N SER A 94 -10.74 -7.15 10.73
CA SER A 94 -11.07 -5.75 10.52
C SER A 94 -12.02 -5.20 11.60
N THR A 95 -13.01 -5.98 12.02
CA THR A 95 -13.90 -5.63 13.14
C THR A 95 -13.11 -5.49 14.44
N TRP A 96 -12.17 -6.41 14.71
CA TRP A 96 -11.29 -6.31 15.87
C TRP A 96 -10.49 -5.00 15.85
N VAL A 97 -9.86 -4.62 14.73
CA VAL A 97 -9.11 -3.37 14.61
C VAL A 97 -10.01 -2.15 14.82
N HIS A 98 -11.21 -2.13 14.20
CA HIS A 98 -12.09 -0.96 14.24
C HIS A 98 -12.82 -0.77 15.56
N GLU A 99 -13.11 -1.85 16.29
CA GLU A 99 -14.04 -1.80 17.44
C GLU A 99 -13.40 -2.18 18.77
N ARG A 100 -12.43 -3.10 18.77
CA ARG A 100 -11.91 -3.73 19.98
C ARG A 100 -10.47 -3.32 20.31
N LEU A 101 -9.58 -3.26 19.31
CA LEU A 101 -8.17 -2.93 19.51
C LEU A 101 -8.01 -1.53 20.10
N ARG A 102 -7.08 -1.38 21.06
CA ARG A 102 -6.83 -0.11 21.75
C ARG A 102 -5.34 0.28 21.67
N VAL A 103 -5.11 1.58 21.76
CA VAL A 103 -3.76 2.13 21.92
C VAL A 103 -3.15 1.60 23.23
N GLY A 104 -1.90 1.15 23.15
CA GLY A 104 -1.16 0.52 24.25
C GLY A 104 -1.20 -1.00 24.24
N GLU A 105 -2.08 -1.62 23.44
CA GLU A 105 -2.12 -3.08 23.28
C GLU A 105 -1.01 -3.54 22.35
N ASP A 106 -0.58 -4.79 22.54
CA ASP A 106 0.39 -5.44 21.69
C ASP A 106 -0.30 -6.31 20.64
N VAL A 107 0.24 -6.29 19.44
CA VAL A 107 -0.18 -7.11 18.29
C VAL A 107 1.00 -7.94 17.78
N SER A 108 0.73 -9.02 17.06
CA SER A 108 1.75 -9.80 16.36
C SER A 108 1.83 -9.35 14.91
N VAL A 109 3.05 -9.10 14.44
CA VAL A 109 3.35 -8.73 13.06
C VAL A 109 4.33 -9.73 12.48
N SER A 110 3.97 -10.35 11.37
CA SER A 110 4.85 -11.30 10.65
C SER A 110 5.13 -10.78 9.24
N GLY A 111 6.35 -10.90 8.78
CA GLY A 111 6.76 -10.44 7.44
C GLY A 111 8.23 -10.03 7.38
N PRO A 112 8.60 -9.19 6.37
CA PRO A 112 7.75 -8.68 5.30
C PRO A 112 7.48 -9.69 4.20
N TYR A 113 6.44 -9.45 3.40
CA TYR A 113 6.06 -10.26 2.25
C TYR A 113 5.70 -9.38 1.06
N GLY A 114 5.67 -10.00 -0.14
CA GLY A 114 5.21 -9.32 -1.35
C GLY A 114 6.33 -8.93 -2.30
N THR A 115 5.91 -8.57 -3.52
CA THR A 115 6.80 -8.20 -4.63
C THR A 115 6.34 -6.91 -5.32
N PHE A 116 5.42 -6.19 -4.70
CA PHE A 116 4.93 -4.91 -5.21
C PHE A 116 5.89 -3.77 -4.84
N VAL A 117 7.11 -3.87 -5.36
CA VAL A 117 8.21 -2.96 -5.06
C VAL A 117 8.66 -2.20 -6.31
N ASP A 118 9.24 -1.03 -6.11
CA ASP A 118 9.79 -0.21 -7.18
C ASP A 118 11.26 -0.55 -7.44
N ASP A 119 11.70 -0.43 -8.70
CA ASP A 119 13.11 -0.44 -9.03
C ASP A 119 13.74 0.92 -8.65
N PRO A 120 14.60 0.97 -7.63
CA PRO A 120 15.19 2.21 -7.16
C PRO A 120 16.15 2.85 -8.17
N THR A 121 16.52 2.13 -9.25
CA THR A 121 17.39 2.62 -10.31
C THR A 121 16.61 3.15 -11.52
N SER A 122 15.29 2.91 -11.58
CA SER A 122 14.45 3.35 -12.69
C SER A 122 14.40 4.88 -12.79
N LYS A 123 14.60 5.38 -14.00
CA LYS A 123 14.51 6.80 -14.36
C LYS A 123 13.20 7.12 -15.09
N ALA A 124 12.41 6.13 -15.39
CA ALA A 124 11.12 6.29 -16.04
C ALA A 124 10.14 7.08 -15.16
N ALA A 125 9.25 7.84 -15.79
CA ALA A 125 8.15 8.45 -15.06
C ALA A 125 7.32 7.38 -14.33
N ALA A 126 6.92 7.62 -13.09
CA ALA A 126 6.11 6.68 -12.33
C ALA A 126 4.69 7.21 -12.14
N LEU A 127 3.73 6.38 -12.50
CA LEU A 127 2.31 6.62 -12.36
C LEU A 127 1.73 5.67 -11.31
N PHE A 128 1.18 6.25 -10.25
CA PHE A 128 0.58 5.55 -9.13
C PHE A 128 -0.93 5.69 -9.16
N LEU A 129 -1.65 4.59 -9.23
CA LEU A 129 -3.11 4.52 -9.28
C LEU A 129 -3.63 3.80 -8.03
N ALA A 130 -4.36 4.53 -7.19
CA ALA A 130 -4.84 4.01 -5.91
C ALA A 130 -6.33 4.27 -5.70
N ALA A 131 -7.00 3.37 -4.98
CA ALA A 131 -8.34 3.55 -4.46
C ALA A 131 -8.48 2.93 -3.06
N GLY A 132 -9.13 3.65 -2.14
CA GLY A 132 -9.35 3.19 -0.77
C GLY A 132 -8.04 2.86 -0.05
N SER A 133 -8.00 1.75 0.68
CA SER A 133 -6.78 1.29 1.37
C SER A 133 -5.66 0.83 0.44
N GLY A 134 -5.91 0.69 -0.87
CA GLY A 134 -4.85 0.53 -1.88
C GLY A 134 -3.86 1.69 -1.90
N LEU A 135 -4.19 2.79 -1.23
CA LEU A 135 -3.24 3.88 -0.99
C LEU A 135 -2.07 3.47 -0.09
N ALA A 136 -2.18 2.43 0.72
CA ALA A 136 -1.13 2.02 1.66
C ALA A 136 0.22 1.75 0.96
N PRO A 137 0.37 0.75 0.09
CA PRO A 137 1.64 0.49 -0.58
C PRO A 137 2.06 1.64 -1.50
N ILE A 138 1.11 2.30 -2.14
CA ILE A 138 1.37 3.46 -3.01
C ILE A 138 1.98 4.62 -2.22
N ARG A 139 1.49 4.89 -1.01
CA ARG A 139 2.05 5.94 -0.15
C ARG A 139 3.48 5.62 0.27
N ALA A 140 3.76 4.37 0.65
CA ALA A 140 5.12 3.93 0.99
C ALA A 140 6.09 4.09 -0.20
N LEU A 141 5.68 3.66 -1.40
CA LEU A 141 6.46 3.82 -2.63
C LEU A 141 6.72 5.30 -2.95
N LEU A 142 5.71 6.16 -2.81
CA LEU A 142 5.83 7.60 -3.06
C LEU A 142 6.77 8.26 -2.05
N GLU A 143 6.67 7.95 -0.76
CA GLU A 143 7.58 8.48 0.27
C GLU A 143 9.04 8.13 -0.06
N ALA A 144 9.30 6.88 -0.42
CA ALA A 144 10.64 6.44 -0.82
C ALA A 144 11.12 7.11 -2.11
N ALA A 145 10.26 7.19 -3.14
CA ALA A 145 10.60 7.83 -4.40
C ALA A 145 10.87 9.33 -4.25
N LEU A 146 10.12 10.04 -3.40
CA LEU A 146 10.34 11.45 -3.10
C LEU A 146 11.64 11.70 -2.34
N ALA A 147 12.05 10.79 -1.46
CA ALA A 147 13.31 10.83 -0.73
C ALA A 147 14.52 10.42 -1.59
N SER A 148 14.28 9.70 -2.70
CA SER A 148 15.34 9.19 -3.59
C SER A 148 16.17 10.31 -4.23
N ARG A 149 17.47 10.01 -4.48
CA ARG A 149 18.37 10.86 -5.28
C ARG A 149 18.04 10.82 -6.77
N ILE A 150 17.41 9.74 -7.26
CA ILE A 150 16.96 9.63 -8.65
C ILE A 150 15.74 10.53 -8.84
N ARG A 151 15.88 11.48 -9.77
CA ARG A 151 14.86 12.48 -10.07
C ARG A 151 14.07 12.06 -11.30
N ARG A 152 12.87 11.51 -11.10
CA ARG A 152 11.91 11.16 -12.13
C ARG A 152 10.56 11.81 -11.84
N GLU A 153 9.73 11.98 -12.84
CA GLU A 153 8.37 12.48 -12.68
C GLU A 153 7.51 11.44 -11.94
N LEU A 154 6.74 11.90 -10.97
CA LEU A 154 5.87 11.08 -10.14
C LEU A 154 4.46 11.63 -10.22
N THR A 155 3.49 10.80 -10.55
CA THR A 155 2.07 11.20 -10.53
C THR A 155 1.26 10.22 -9.69
N LEU A 156 0.53 10.72 -8.70
CA LEU A 156 -0.50 9.97 -7.98
C LEU A 156 -1.87 10.35 -8.51
N ILE A 157 -2.65 9.36 -8.96
CA ILE A 157 -4.08 9.51 -9.19
C ILE A 157 -4.81 8.70 -8.11
N PHE A 158 -5.46 9.40 -7.18
CA PHE A 158 -6.22 8.78 -6.10
C PHE A 158 -7.71 8.87 -6.36
N SER A 159 -8.38 7.71 -6.44
CA SER A 159 -9.82 7.61 -6.65
C SER A 159 -10.55 7.36 -5.34
N ALA A 160 -11.52 8.24 -5.05
CA ALA A 160 -12.39 8.14 -3.89
C ALA A 160 -13.87 8.09 -4.33
N ARG A 161 -14.77 7.76 -3.41
CA ARG A 161 -16.21 7.84 -3.67
C ARG A 161 -16.69 9.29 -3.63
N THR A 162 -16.32 10.01 -2.60
CA THR A 162 -16.66 11.41 -2.34
C THR A 162 -15.41 12.20 -1.98
N GLU A 163 -15.50 13.52 -1.86
CA GLU A 163 -14.40 14.38 -1.38
C GLU A 163 -13.99 14.03 0.06
N ASP A 164 -14.93 13.62 0.92
CA ASP A 164 -14.65 13.24 2.32
C ASP A 164 -13.87 11.91 2.41
N ASP A 165 -13.90 11.10 1.36
CA ASP A 165 -13.11 9.87 1.26
C ASP A 165 -11.68 10.10 0.74
N VAL A 166 -11.33 11.34 0.36
CA VAL A 166 -9.97 11.73 -0.07
C VAL A 166 -9.12 12.03 1.17
N PHE A 167 -8.69 10.97 1.86
CA PHE A 167 -7.78 11.13 2.99
C PHE A 167 -6.32 11.36 2.54
N ASP A 168 -5.45 11.81 3.45
CA ASP A 168 -4.07 12.25 3.18
C ASP A 168 -3.95 13.40 2.15
N ARG A 169 -5.04 14.08 1.83
CA ARG A 169 -5.08 15.16 0.84
C ARG A 169 -4.05 16.25 1.14
N GLU A 170 -4.04 16.75 2.37
CA GLU A 170 -3.13 17.82 2.80
C GLU A 170 -1.66 17.40 2.65
N ARG A 171 -1.33 16.15 2.98
CA ARG A 171 0.00 15.57 2.80
C ARG A 171 0.43 15.61 1.33
N PHE A 172 -0.44 15.16 0.42
CA PHE A 172 -0.11 15.12 -1.02
C PHE A 172 -0.04 16.51 -1.64
N GLU A 173 -0.91 17.43 -1.24
CA GLU A 173 -0.86 18.84 -1.65
C GLU A 173 0.44 19.50 -1.15
N GLN A 174 0.87 19.21 0.08
CA GLN A 174 2.15 19.66 0.62
C GLN A 174 3.34 19.08 -0.14
N TRP A 175 3.34 17.78 -0.45
CA TRP A 175 4.40 17.19 -1.27
C TRP A 175 4.47 17.81 -2.66
N GLN A 176 3.32 18.05 -3.29
CA GLN A 176 3.28 18.72 -4.60
C GLN A 176 3.81 20.15 -4.54
N ALA A 177 3.53 20.88 -3.47
CA ALA A 177 4.05 22.24 -3.29
C ALA A 177 5.59 22.25 -3.10
N GLN A 178 6.14 21.23 -2.43
CA GLN A 178 7.57 21.11 -2.13
C GLN A 178 8.39 20.47 -3.24
N GLN A 179 7.78 19.59 -4.05
CA GLN A 179 8.45 18.75 -5.05
C GLN A 179 7.85 18.97 -6.44
N LYS A 180 8.47 19.80 -7.27
CA LYS A 180 8.00 20.14 -8.63
C LYS A 180 7.79 18.92 -9.55
N ARG A 181 8.47 17.81 -9.26
CA ARG A 181 8.36 16.55 -10.00
C ARG A 181 7.20 15.65 -9.53
N PHE A 182 6.48 16.02 -8.48
CA PHE A 182 5.34 15.29 -7.98
C PHE A 182 4.04 15.99 -8.33
N ARG A 183 3.10 15.24 -8.89
CA ARG A 183 1.77 15.67 -9.24
C ARG A 183 0.72 14.82 -8.51
N PHE A 184 -0.17 15.46 -7.79
CA PHE A 184 -1.31 14.83 -7.15
C PHE A 184 -2.61 15.16 -7.90
N ILE A 185 -3.35 14.12 -8.28
CA ILE A 185 -4.65 14.21 -8.93
C ILE A 185 -5.63 13.37 -8.12
N ARG A 186 -6.70 13.98 -7.64
CA ARG A 186 -7.81 13.24 -7.05
C ARG A 186 -8.96 13.14 -8.02
N THR A 187 -9.69 12.05 -7.99
CA THR A 187 -10.92 11.88 -8.73
C THR A 187 -11.99 11.27 -7.85
N VAL A 188 -13.21 11.80 -7.96
CA VAL A 188 -14.36 11.29 -7.20
C VAL A 188 -15.38 10.65 -8.13
N THR A 189 -15.99 9.56 -7.68
CA THR A 189 -16.95 8.78 -8.46
C THR A 189 -18.40 9.09 -8.12
N ARG A 190 -18.65 9.78 -7.01
CA ARG A 190 -19.98 10.19 -6.53
C ARG A 190 -19.94 11.63 -6.04
N GLY A 191 -21.05 12.34 -6.19
CA GLY A 191 -21.16 13.72 -5.74
C GLY A 191 -20.50 14.76 -6.65
N ALA A 192 -20.40 15.99 -6.14
CA ALA A 192 -19.75 17.11 -6.82
C ALA A 192 -18.30 17.22 -6.36
N GLY A 193 -17.35 17.20 -7.28
CA GLY A 193 -15.92 17.42 -7.03
C GLY A 193 -15.29 18.18 -8.18
N PRO A 194 -14.06 18.69 -8.06
CA PRO A 194 -13.34 19.31 -9.16
C PRO A 194 -12.98 18.27 -10.24
N PRO A 195 -12.78 18.70 -11.50
CA PRO A 195 -12.24 17.83 -12.53
C PRO A 195 -10.79 17.39 -12.22
N PRO A 196 -10.38 16.19 -12.72
CA PRO A 196 -11.17 15.22 -13.46
C PRO A 196 -12.14 14.45 -12.55
N ARG A 197 -13.28 14.01 -13.09
CA ARG A 197 -14.29 13.23 -12.38
C ARG A 197 -14.48 11.85 -12.99
N GLY A 198 -14.89 10.90 -12.16
CA GLY A 198 -15.19 9.55 -12.59
C GLY A 198 -14.13 8.54 -12.15
N ARG A 199 -14.23 7.35 -12.72
CA ARG A 199 -13.27 6.28 -12.43
C ARG A 199 -11.96 6.51 -13.17
N ILE A 200 -10.83 6.14 -12.57
CA ILE A 200 -9.49 6.32 -13.17
C ILE A 200 -9.39 5.79 -14.62
N PRO A 201 -9.94 4.60 -14.98
CA PRO A 201 -9.86 4.13 -16.37
C PRO A 201 -10.47 5.10 -17.42
N ALA A 202 -11.50 5.84 -17.02
CA ALA A 202 -12.11 6.85 -17.91
C ALA A 202 -11.38 8.20 -17.90
N VAL A 203 -10.65 8.49 -16.82
CA VAL A 203 -9.87 9.71 -16.65
C VAL A 203 -8.49 9.59 -17.28
N LEU A 204 -7.89 8.41 -17.27
CA LEU A 204 -6.52 8.17 -17.69
C LEU A 204 -6.24 8.61 -19.13
N PRO A 205 -7.10 8.31 -20.16
CA PRO A 205 -6.90 8.77 -21.53
C PRO A 205 -7.02 10.30 -21.71
N GLN A 206 -7.62 10.99 -20.74
CA GLN A 206 -7.72 12.47 -20.76
C GLN A 206 -6.42 13.13 -20.27
N LEU A 207 -5.62 12.39 -19.50
CA LEU A 207 -4.39 12.88 -18.89
C LEU A 207 -3.13 12.42 -19.63
N TYR A 208 -3.19 11.26 -20.27
CA TYR A 208 -2.06 10.62 -20.94
C TYR A 208 -2.46 10.16 -22.34
N ALA A 209 -1.65 10.52 -23.34
CA ALA A 209 -1.76 9.99 -24.69
C ALA A 209 -0.99 8.68 -24.86
N ASP A 210 0.08 8.47 -24.08
CA ASP A 210 0.97 7.32 -24.14
C ASP A 210 1.59 7.06 -22.77
N LEU A 211 1.69 5.78 -22.38
CA LEU A 211 2.31 5.31 -21.15
C LEU A 211 3.47 4.32 -21.39
N SER A 212 3.97 4.21 -22.63
CA SER A 212 5.02 3.24 -23.00
C SER A 212 6.33 3.40 -22.21
N ASP A 213 6.61 4.61 -21.72
CA ASP A 213 7.81 4.94 -20.95
C ASP A 213 7.54 5.14 -19.45
N HIS A 214 6.39 4.67 -18.96
CA HIS A 214 6.02 4.79 -17.55
C HIS A 214 6.18 3.46 -16.79
N ASP A 215 6.57 3.55 -15.52
CA ASP A 215 6.31 2.52 -14.52
C ASP A 215 4.93 2.80 -13.92
N VAL A 216 4.01 1.83 -14.02
CA VAL A 216 2.62 1.99 -13.58
C VAL A 216 2.36 1.09 -12.39
N PHE A 217 2.01 1.68 -11.25
CA PHE A 217 1.70 0.98 -10.00
C PHE A 217 0.21 1.10 -9.72
N VAL A 218 -0.48 -0.02 -9.55
CA VAL A 218 -1.93 -0.06 -9.35
C VAL A 218 -2.25 -0.86 -8.10
N ALA A 219 -2.91 -0.25 -7.11
CA ALA A 219 -3.30 -0.95 -5.89
C ALA A 219 -4.73 -0.63 -5.44
N GLY A 220 -5.49 -1.67 -5.06
CA GLY A 220 -6.87 -1.57 -4.63
C GLY A 220 -7.69 -2.83 -4.83
N ALA A 221 -9.02 -2.69 -4.85
CA ALA A 221 -9.93 -3.82 -5.05
C ALA A 221 -9.77 -4.48 -6.42
N PRO A 222 -10.08 -5.79 -6.58
CA PRO A 222 -9.83 -6.55 -7.81
C PRO A 222 -10.35 -5.87 -9.08
N GLY A 223 -11.61 -5.45 -9.09
CA GLY A 223 -12.21 -4.77 -10.24
C GLY A 223 -11.57 -3.42 -10.58
N PHE A 224 -11.05 -2.69 -9.58
CA PHE A 224 -10.30 -1.46 -9.78
C PHE A 224 -8.95 -1.74 -10.45
N VAL A 225 -8.19 -2.70 -9.92
CA VAL A 225 -6.87 -3.05 -10.43
C VAL A 225 -6.96 -3.54 -11.88
N LEU A 226 -7.87 -4.48 -12.17
CA LEU A 226 -8.09 -4.99 -13.52
C LEU A 226 -8.43 -3.89 -14.53
N ALA A 227 -9.36 -2.99 -14.16
CA ALA A 227 -9.80 -1.92 -15.05
C ALA A 227 -8.69 -0.88 -15.29
N CYS A 228 -7.90 -0.54 -14.26
CA CYS A 228 -6.79 0.39 -14.41
C CYS A 228 -5.63 -0.20 -15.21
N ALA A 229 -5.28 -1.47 -14.99
CA ALA A 229 -4.25 -2.16 -15.77
C ALA A 229 -4.63 -2.26 -17.25
N ALA A 230 -5.89 -2.60 -17.55
CA ALA A 230 -6.40 -2.62 -18.93
C ALA A 230 -6.37 -1.23 -19.58
N ALA A 231 -6.69 -0.17 -18.84
CA ALA A 231 -6.62 1.20 -19.36
C ALA A 231 -5.17 1.64 -19.62
N ALA A 232 -4.22 1.22 -18.76
CA ALA A 232 -2.80 1.50 -18.97
C ALA A 232 -2.25 0.74 -20.20
N ASP A 233 -2.61 -0.55 -20.37
CA ASP A 233 -2.26 -1.36 -21.54
C ASP A 233 -2.78 -0.72 -22.84
N ALA A 234 -4.04 -0.24 -22.84
CA ALA A 234 -4.63 0.48 -23.98
C ALA A 234 -3.92 1.78 -24.33
N LEU A 235 -3.19 2.37 -23.39
CA LEU A 235 -2.33 3.56 -23.59
C LEU A 235 -0.86 3.18 -23.83
N GLY A 236 -0.55 1.94 -24.16
CA GLY A 236 0.79 1.47 -24.53
C GLY A 236 1.72 1.14 -23.36
N ALA A 237 1.22 1.11 -22.12
CA ALA A 237 2.06 0.69 -21.01
C ALA A 237 2.60 -0.74 -21.22
N ARG A 238 3.90 -0.94 -20.99
CA ARG A 238 4.53 -2.25 -21.14
C ARG A 238 4.14 -3.13 -19.96
N ARG A 239 3.70 -4.36 -20.22
CA ARG A 239 3.22 -5.30 -19.19
C ARG A 239 4.22 -5.55 -18.07
N GLU A 240 5.49 -5.67 -18.40
CA GLU A 240 6.57 -5.85 -17.44
C GLU A 240 6.84 -4.62 -16.56
N ARG A 241 6.20 -3.50 -16.88
CA ARG A 241 6.28 -2.23 -16.13
C ARG A 241 4.94 -1.82 -15.51
N VAL A 242 3.97 -2.73 -15.51
CA VAL A 242 2.68 -2.56 -14.82
C VAL A 242 2.67 -3.48 -13.59
N TYR A 243 2.83 -2.88 -12.43
CA TYR A 243 2.85 -3.54 -11.12
C TYR A 243 1.47 -3.47 -10.51
N THR A 244 0.98 -4.55 -9.95
CA THR A 244 -0.38 -4.61 -9.39
C THR A 244 -0.40 -5.25 -8.01
N GLU A 245 -1.19 -4.66 -7.10
CA GLU A 245 -1.49 -5.20 -5.78
C GLU A 245 -3.00 -5.27 -5.61
N VAL A 246 -3.53 -6.46 -5.34
CA VAL A 246 -4.98 -6.70 -5.27
C VAL A 246 -5.43 -6.94 -3.84
N PHE A 247 -6.39 -6.17 -3.34
CA PHE A 247 -6.94 -6.27 -2.00
C PHE A 247 -8.30 -6.96 -2.04
N PHE A 248 -8.37 -8.16 -1.51
CA PHE A 248 -9.60 -8.91 -1.41
C PHE A 248 -10.34 -8.51 -0.13
N ALA A 249 -11.61 -8.12 -0.26
CA ALA A 249 -12.49 -7.84 0.88
C ALA A 249 -13.06 -9.12 1.52
N GLU A 250 -13.04 -10.25 0.78
CA GLU A 250 -13.52 -11.52 1.29
C GLU A 250 -12.42 -12.26 2.03
N PRO A 251 -12.72 -12.88 3.19
CA PRO A 251 -11.77 -13.76 3.83
C PRO A 251 -11.50 -14.95 2.92
N LEU A 252 -10.23 -15.17 2.56
CA LEU A 252 -9.82 -16.46 2.03
C LEU A 252 -10.21 -17.52 3.07
N PRO A 253 -10.78 -18.68 2.69
CA PRO A 253 -11.12 -19.72 3.65
C PRO A 253 -9.85 -20.14 4.41
N TRP A 254 -9.79 -19.78 5.68
CA TRP A 254 -8.68 -20.13 6.54
C TRP A 254 -8.81 -21.61 6.92
N SER A 255 -7.86 -22.45 6.51
CA SER A 255 -7.87 -23.89 6.77
C SER A 255 -7.39 -24.28 8.18
N GLY A 256 -6.97 -23.32 9.00
CA GLY A 256 -6.61 -23.53 10.42
C GLY A 256 -5.40 -24.41 10.71
N ALA A 257 -4.71 -24.93 9.71
CA ALA A 257 -3.51 -25.75 9.89
C ALA A 257 -2.28 -25.05 9.32
N PRO A 258 -1.20 -24.87 10.11
CA PRO A 258 0.09 -24.51 9.53
C PRO A 258 0.51 -25.62 8.54
N PRO A 259 1.22 -25.28 7.45
CA PRO A 259 1.70 -26.30 6.51
C PRO A 259 2.57 -27.30 7.27
N THR A 260 2.10 -28.54 7.32
CA THR A 260 2.88 -29.64 7.91
C THR A 260 4.11 -29.85 7.05
N ALA A 261 5.27 -30.00 7.70
CA ALA A 261 6.58 -30.20 7.09
C ALA A 261 6.74 -31.51 6.25
N ALA A 262 5.65 -32.07 5.73
CA ALA A 262 5.57 -33.41 5.16
C ALA A 262 5.37 -33.47 3.64
N GLU A 263 5.56 -32.37 2.89
CA GLU A 263 5.56 -32.44 1.40
C GLU A 263 6.87 -31.91 0.82
N LYS A 264 7.99 -32.46 1.31
CA LYS A 264 9.26 -32.51 0.58
C LYS A 264 9.63 -33.98 0.43
N GLY A 265 9.14 -34.59 -0.62
CA GLY A 265 9.56 -35.86 -1.17
C GLY A 265 9.90 -35.67 -2.63
#